data_afa6171c0a2b264524816b7403637bf6
#
_entry.id   afa6171c0a2b264524816b7403637bf6
#
_cell.length_a   1.000
_cell.length_b   1.000
_cell.length_c   1.000
_cell.angle_alpha   90.00
_cell.angle_beta   90.00
_cell.angle_gamma   90.00
#
_symmetry.space_group_name_H-M   'P 1'
#
loop_
_entity.id
_entity.type
_entity.pdbx_description
1 polymer ?
#
loop_
_entity_poly.entity_id
_entity_poly.type
_entity_poly.pdbx_seq_one_letter_code
_entity_poly.pdbx_strand_id
1 'polypeptide(L)'
;MNSEQNNYFFVGTKFGDDDYLEYFRKEGKWELGWHNNEENKQYQKMLKLFNKIKPGDVLFAKSTYVKKNNLPFVKKDDLKVSVMNIRGMATVKEILDDGHTIIVDWKKEYIEREWFFFTGQETIWFPSDITYRTKETNQLIKFAASDEIIIQDYDYFLNHPNWKKYKKLESETMLRNDFLFDYSGILKKSKNLILRGAPGTGKTYLAKEIA
;
A
#
# COMPACT_ATOMS: atom_id res chain seq x y z
N MET A 1 23.03 25.67 11.13
CA MET A 1 22.00 25.55 10.08
C MET A 1 21.13 24.40 10.47
N ASN A 2 19.92 24.65 10.98
CA ASN A 2 18.94 23.58 11.17
C ASN A 2 18.56 23.08 9.79
N SER A 3 18.92 21.86 9.43
CA SER A 3 18.36 21.19 8.26
C SER A 3 16.85 21.09 8.52
N GLU A 4 16.03 21.91 7.83
CA GLU A 4 14.60 21.70 7.84
C GLU A 4 14.35 20.26 7.38
N GLN A 5 13.74 19.46 8.24
CA GLN A 5 13.44 18.09 7.93
C GLN A 5 12.28 18.09 6.93
N ASN A 6 12.50 17.55 5.74
CA ASN A 6 11.47 17.43 4.71
C ASN A 6 10.29 16.61 5.21
N ASN A 7 9.09 17.06 4.91
CA ASN A 7 7.88 16.28 5.15
C ASN A 7 7.62 15.31 4.00
N TYR A 8 6.87 14.25 4.29
CA TYR A 8 6.53 13.19 3.35
C TYR A 8 5.02 13.04 3.26
N PHE A 9 4.46 13.33 2.09
CA PHE A 9 3.03 13.25 1.81
C PHE A 9 2.75 12.12 0.81
N PHE A 10 1.64 11.44 1.00
CA PHE A 10 1.16 10.44 0.06
C PHE A 10 -0.07 10.99 -0.66
N VAL A 11 0.01 11.17 -1.97
CA VAL A 11 -0.98 11.88 -2.77
C VAL A 11 -1.65 10.97 -3.80
N GLY A 12 -2.96 11.09 -3.93
CA GLY A 12 -3.74 10.40 -4.93
C GLY A 12 -3.50 10.98 -6.33
N THR A 13 -3.56 10.12 -7.34
CA THR A 13 -3.42 10.52 -8.75
C THR A 13 -4.62 10.07 -9.59
N LYS A 14 -5.64 9.48 -8.97
CA LYS A 14 -6.88 9.09 -9.63
C LYS A 14 -8.01 10.04 -9.25
N PHE A 15 -8.72 10.52 -10.26
CA PHE A 15 -9.91 11.36 -10.11
C PHE A 15 -11.07 10.68 -10.85
N GLY A 16 -12.03 10.12 -10.11
CA GLY A 16 -13.00 9.20 -10.66
C GLY A 16 -12.32 7.94 -11.20
N ASP A 17 -12.58 7.61 -12.46
CA ASP A 17 -12.00 6.44 -13.15
C ASP A 17 -10.66 6.76 -13.84
N ASP A 18 -10.30 8.04 -13.96
CA ASP A 18 -9.12 8.49 -14.68
C ASP A 18 -7.88 8.51 -13.79
N ASP A 19 -6.75 8.05 -14.35
CA ASP A 19 -5.44 8.03 -13.70
C ASP A 19 -4.52 9.08 -14.34
N TYR A 20 -4.20 10.10 -13.57
CA TYR A 20 -3.43 11.26 -14.04
C TYR A 20 -1.92 11.16 -13.77
N LEU A 21 -1.40 10.05 -13.26
CA LEU A 21 0.02 9.98 -12.88
C LEU A 21 0.96 10.28 -14.04
N GLU A 22 0.72 9.68 -15.21
CA GLU A 22 1.58 9.90 -16.39
C GLU A 22 1.46 11.34 -16.93
N TYR A 23 0.27 11.92 -16.86
CA TYR A 23 0.07 13.34 -17.19
C TYR A 23 0.86 14.22 -16.21
N PHE A 24 0.76 13.97 -14.91
CA PHE A 24 1.51 14.75 -13.91
C PHE A 24 3.02 14.60 -14.06
N ARG A 25 3.52 13.43 -14.40
CA ARG A 25 4.94 13.21 -14.70
C ARG A 25 5.41 14.03 -15.88
N LYS A 26 4.64 14.01 -16.97
CA LYS A 26 4.95 14.75 -18.19
C LYS A 26 4.97 16.26 -17.96
N GLU A 27 4.00 16.77 -17.23
CA GLU A 27 3.84 18.21 -16.97
C GLU A 27 4.69 18.70 -15.77
N GLY A 28 5.38 17.83 -15.06
CA GLY A 28 6.21 18.20 -13.90
C GLY A 28 5.40 18.78 -12.74
N LYS A 29 4.18 18.29 -12.52
CA LYS A 29 3.26 18.81 -11.50
C LYS A 29 2.49 17.71 -10.79
N TRP A 30 1.78 18.09 -9.74
CA TRP A 30 0.68 17.38 -9.12
C TRP A 30 -0.46 18.35 -8.82
N GLU A 31 -1.70 17.92 -8.96
CA GLU A 31 -2.88 18.74 -8.70
C GLU A 31 -3.82 18.07 -7.73
N LEU A 32 -4.48 18.90 -6.88
CA LEU A 32 -5.47 18.43 -5.91
C LEU A 32 -6.79 18.15 -6.63
N GLY A 33 -7.05 17.93 -7.76
CA GLY A 33 -8.24 17.45 -8.48
C GLY A 33 -9.64 17.92 -8.02
N TRP A 34 -9.71 18.81 -7.06
CA TRP A 34 -10.91 19.36 -6.46
C TRP A 34 -11.01 20.83 -6.81
N HIS A 35 -12.13 21.22 -7.39
CA HIS A 35 -12.41 22.64 -7.61
C HIS A 35 -12.95 23.27 -6.32
N ASN A 36 -12.73 24.57 -6.18
CA ASN A 36 -13.12 25.33 -4.99
C ASN A 36 -14.58 25.09 -4.61
N ASN A 37 -14.81 24.43 -3.48
CA ASN A 37 -16.12 24.17 -2.91
C ASN A 37 -16.03 24.34 -1.41
N GLU A 38 -16.26 25.59 -0.95
CA GLU A 38 -16.12 25.99 0.46
C GLU A 38 -17.05 25.21 1.41
N GLU A 39 -18.17 24.73 0.92
CA GLU A 39 -19.15 23.94 1.71
C GLU A 39 -18.72 22.47 1.90
N ASN A 40 -17.80 21.97 1.09
CA ASN A 40 -17.37 20.57 1.14
C ASN A 40 -16.31 20.35 2.21
N LYS A 41 -16.69 19.70 3.32
CA LYS A 41 -15.78 19.39 4.45
C LYS A 41 -14.55 18.57 4.05
N GLN A 42 -14.69 17.69 3.08
CA GLN A 42 -13.58 16.88 2.57
C GLN A 42 -12.57 17.76 1.81
N TYR A 43 -13.07 18.65 0.95
CA TYR A 43 -12.22 19.62 0.26
C TYR A 43 -11.46 20.49 1.28
N GLN A 44 -12.14 21.04 2.28
CA GLN A 44 -11.52 21.87 3.32
C GLN A 44 -10.43 21.11 4.10
N LYS A 45 -10.64 19.81 4.35
CA LYS A 45 -9.63 18.96 4.97
C LYS A 45 -8.41 18.79 4.06
N MET A 46 -8.62 18.53 2.78
CA MET A 46 -7.53 18.38 1.81
C MET A 46 -6.77 19.70 1.61
N LEU A 47 -7.48 20.83 1.56
CA LEU A 47 -6.86 22.16 1.46
C LEU A 47 -5.96 22.47 2.66
N LYS A 48 -6.38 22.10 3.88
CA LYS A 48 -5.53 22.24 5.08
C LYS A 48 -4.24 21.44 4.99
N LEU A 49 -4.29 20.24 4.41
CA LEU A 49 -3.10 19.40 4.20
C LEU A 49 -2.25 19.94 3.04
N PHE A 50 -2.87 20.41 1.96
CA PHE A 50 -2.20 21.07 0.85
C PHE A 50 -1.37 22.27 1.34
N ASN A 51 -1.94 23.12 2.18
CA ASN A 51 -1.29 24.31 2.74
C ASN A 51 -0.15 23.98 3.73
N LYS A 52 0.02 22.72 4.15
CA LYS A 52 1.19 22.28 4.93
C LYS A 52 2.39 21.94 4.06
N ILE A 53 2.17 21.66 2.79
CA ILE A 53 3.22 21.27 1.84
C ILE A 53 4.11 22.49 1.55
N LYS A 54 5.41 22.27 1.46
CA LYS A 54 6.41 23.32 1.23
C LYS A 54 7.43 22.88 0.18
N PRO A 55 8.10 23.81 -0.51
CA PRO A 55 9.25 23.48 -1.33
C PRO A 55 10.29 22.65 -0.54
N GLY A 56 10.80 21.60 -1.16
CA GLY A 56 11.69 20.60 -0.57
C GLY A 56 10.98 19.37 0.01
N ASP A 57 9.68 19.45 0.32
CA ASP A 57 8.90 18.29 0.76
C ASP A 57 8.82 17.21 -0.33
N VAL A 58 8.50 15.99 0.07
CA VAL A 58 8.42 14.83 -0.84
C VAL A 58 6.98 14.38 -0.97
N LEU A 59 6.53 14.21 -2.22
CA LEU A 59 5.23 13.61 -2.57
C LEU A 59 5.43 12.20 -3.10
N PHE A 60 4.71 11.23 -2.51
CA PHE A 60 4.58 9.87 -3.04
C PHE A 60 3.23 9.72 -3.73
N ALA A 61 3.22 9.50 -5.04
CA ALA A 61 2.02 9.14 -5.79
C ALA A 61 1.51 7.77 -5.33
N LYS A 62 0.24 7.67 -4.97
CA LYS A 62 -0.35 6.43 -4.47
C LYS A 62 -1.71 6.13 -5.06
N SER A 63 -2.06 4.84 -5.03
CA SER A 63 -3.43 4.36 -5.11
C SER A 63 -3.70 3.37 -3.98
N THR A 64 -4.95 3.27 -3.52
CA THR A 64 -5.34 2.37 -2.42
C THR A 64 -6.46 1.43 -2.85
N TYR A 65 -6.36 0.18 -2.41
CA TYR A 65 -7.34 -0.87 -2.68
C TYR A 65 -7.29 -1.95 -1.60
N VAL A 66 -8.08 -2.99 -1.76
CA VAL A 66 -8.06 -4.14 -0.87
C VAL A 66 -7.68 -5.41 -1.64
N LYS A 67 -6.90 -6.28 -1.02
CA LYS A 67 -6.41 -7.53 -1.62
C LYS A 67 -6.74 -8.71 -0.73
N LYS A 68 -7.28 -9.77 -1.30
CA LYS A 68 -7.59 -11.01 -0.58
C LYS A 68 -6.54 -12.09 -0.81
N ASN A 69 -6.07 -12.22 -2.06
CA ASN A 69 -5.16 -13.26 -2.53
C ASN A 69 -3.84 -12.65 -3.05
N ASN A 70 -2.86 -13.49 -3.34
CA ASN A 70 -1.53 -13.09 -3.85
C ASN A 70 -0.85 -12.06 -2.94
N LEU A 71 -0.85 -12.33 -1.64
CA LEU A 71 -0.18 -11.53 -0.62
C LEU A 71 1.20 -12.14 -0.33
N PRO A 72 2.22 -11.32 -0.01
CA PRO A 72 3.57 -11.80 0.31
C PRO A 72 3.69 -12.39 1.74
N PHE A 73 2.59 -12.58 2.43
CA PHE A 73 2.52 -13.14 3.79
C PHE A 73 1.27 -14.01 3.96
N VAL A 74 1.32 -14.90 4.96
CA VAL A 74 0.20 -15.77 5.33
C VAL A 74 -0.77 -15.02 6.26
N LYS A 75 -2.07 -15.13 6.00
CA LYS A 75 -3.13 -14.52 6.80
C LYS A 75 -4.34 -15.45 6.92
N LYS A 76 -5.34 -15.07 7.73
CA LYS A 76 -6.68 -15.70 7.74
C LYS A 76 -7.35 -15.61 6.36
N ASP A 77 -7.92 -16.71 5.89
CA ASP A 77 -8.30 -16.89 4.49
C ASP A 77 -9.36 -15.89 3.99
N ASP A 78 -10.37 -15.54 4.80
CA ASP A 78 -11.50 -14.71 4.31
C ASP A 78 -11.32 -13.18 4.45
N LEU A 79 -10.24 -12.73 5.05
CA LEU A 79 -10.02 -11.31 5.29
C LEU A 79 -9.34 -10.61 4.10
N LYS A 80 -9.86 -9.44 3.72
CA LYS A 80 -9.22 -8.52 2.77
C LYS A 80 -8.28 -7.59 3.52
N VAL A 81 -7.08 -7.39 3.00
CA VAL A 81 -6.06 -6.50 3.57
C VAL A 81 -6.03 -5.20 2.78
N SER A 82 -5.92 -4.08 3.47
CA SER A 82 -5.73 -2.78 2.85
C SER A 82 -4.33 -2.69 2.25
N VAL A 83 -4.25 -2.22 1.02
CA VAL A 83 -3.03 -2.07 0.23
C VAL A 83 -2.92 -0.63 -0.25
N MET A 84 -1.74 -0.07 -0.15
CA MET A 84 -1.37 1.19 -0.79
C MET A 84 -0.24 0.90 -1.79
N ASN A 85 -0.55 1.03 -3.08
CA ASN A 85 0.45 0.95 -4.13
C ASN A 85 1.12 2.32 -4.26
N ILE A 86 2.41 2.40 -3.96
CA ILE A 86 3.23 3.60 -4.08
C ILE A 86 3.85 3.56 -5.47
N ARG A 87 3.50 4.55 -6.31
CA ARG A 87 3.69 4.51 -7.76
C ARG A 87 4.71 5.51 -8.28
N GLY A 88 5.09 6.48 -7.47
CA GLY A 88 6.04 7.51 -7.87
C GLY A 88 6.50 8.32 -6.66
N MET A 89 7.62 9.02 -6.83
CA MET A 89 8.19 9.94 -5.85
C MET A 89 8.55 11.24 -6.55
N ALA A 90 8.24 12.36 -5.94
CA ALA A 90 8.59 13.67 -6.45
C ALA A 90 9.03 14.61 -5.31
N THR A 91 9.91 15.56 -5.63
CA THR A 91 10.29 16.64 -4.73
C THR A 91 9.53 17.91 -5.11
N VAL A 92 8.92 18.56 -4.13
CA VAL A 92 8.20 19.82 -4.32
C VAL A 92 9.18 20.93 -4.68
N LYS A 93 8.90 21.66 -5.77
CA LYS A 93 9.67 22.84 -6.22
C LYS A 93 8.96 24.13 -5.86
N GLU A 94 7.68 24.22 -6.19
CA GLU A 94 6.88 25.42 -6.06
C GLU A 94 5.42 25.08 -5.82
N ILE A 95 4.70 25.92 -5.12
CA ILE A 95 3.25 25.82 -4.92
C ILE A 95 2.64 27.04 -5.60
N LEU A 96 1.71 26.80 -6.54
CA LEU A 96 1.07 27.90 -7.25
C LEU A 96 -0.06 28.51 -6.41
N ASP A 97 -0.31 29.79 -6.63
CA ASP A 97 -1.34 30.57 -5.90
C ASP A 97 -2.79 30.20 -6.32
N ASP A 98 -2.95 29.20 -7.18
CA ASP A 98 -4.26 28.68 -7.60
C ASP A 98 -4.95 27.79 -6.54
N GLY A 99 -4.23 27.47 -5.47
CA GLY A 99 -4.71 26.69 -4.33
C GLY A 99 -4.82 25.18 -4.56
N HIS A 100 -4.35 24.65 -5.70
CA HIS A 100 -4.43 23.22 -6.01
C HIS A 100 -3.28 22.65 -6.84
N THR A 101 -2.40 23.46 -7.41
CA THR A 101 -1.27 23.00 -8.23
C THR A 101 0.06 23.10 -7.50
N ILE A 102 0.84 22.03 -7.54
CA ILE A 102 2.21 21.95 -7.04
C ILE A 102 3.13 21.56 -8.18
N ILE A 103 4.16 22.37 -8.45
CA ILE A 103 5.24 22.05 -9.36
C ILE A 103 6.22 21.14 -8.65
N VAL A 104 6.55 20.01 -9.26
CA VAL A 104 7.39 18.97 -8.67
C VAL A 104 8.44 18.45 -9.63
N ASP A 105 9.48 17.87 -9.08
CA ASP A 105 10.50 17.12 -9.80
C ASP A 105 10.26 15.63 -9.57
N TRP A 106 9.66 14.95 -10.55
CA TRP A 106 9.40 13.52 -10.47
C TRP A 106 10.68 12.72 -10.65
N LYS A 107 10.90 11.77 -9.75
CA LYS A 107 11.97 10.79 -9.92
C LYS A 107 11.73 9.96 -11.18
N LYS A 108 12.68 9.96 -12.12
CA LYS A 108 12.53 9.34 -13.44
C LYS A 108 12.30 7.83 -13.36
N GLU A 109 13.06 7.17 -12.48
CA GLU A 109 12.94 5.73 -12.26
C GLU A 109 12.45 5.49 -10.84
N TYR A 110 11.24 5.03 -10.71
CA TYR A 110 10.65 4.63 -9.44
C TYR A 110 10.00 3.27 -9.59
N ILE A 111 10.42 2.31 -8.75
CA ILE A 111 9.86 0.96 -8.75
C ILE A 111 8.58 0.99 -7.93
N GLU A 112 7.44 0.72 -8.57
CA GLU A 112 6.15 0.60 -7.87
C GLU A 112 6.21 -0.51 -6.83
N ARG A 113 5.62 -0.25 -5.65
CA ARG A 113 5.65 -1.19 -4.53
C ARG A 113 4.39 -1.14 -3.68
N GLU A 114 3.94 -2.29 -3.25
CA GLU A 114 2.76 -2.43 -2.39
C GLU A 114 3.15 -2.37 -0.92
N TRP A 115 2.50 -1.48 -0.17
CA TRP A 115 2.56 -1.39 1.28
C TRP A 115 1.23 -1.85 1.88
N PHE A 116 1.26 -2.61 2.98
CA PHE A 116 0.11 -3.29 3.53
C PHE A 116 -0.23 -2.78 4.93
N PHE A 117 -1.50 -2.93 5.34
CA PHE A 117 -2.05 -2.66 6.67
C PHE A 117 -2.21 -1.18 7.01
N PHE A 118 -1.13 -0.43 7.15
CA PHE A 118 -1.13 0.99 7.51
C PHE A 118 -1.18 1.84 6.25
N THR A 119 -2.39 2.20 5.81
CA THR A 119 -2.65 2.88 4.53
C THR A 119 -3.55 4.09 4.71
N GLY A 120 -3.35 5.14 3.90
CA GLY A 120 -4.20 6.32 3.83
C GLY A 120 -5.05 6.32 2.56
N GLN A 121 -6.37 6.45 2.68
CA GLN A 121 -7.30 6.49 1.53
C GLN A 121 -7.54 7.91 1.00
N GLU A 122 -7.21 8.94 1.76
CA GLU A 122 -7.44 10.34 1.42
C GLU A 122 -6.60 10.79 0.23
N THR A 123 -7.06 11.80 -0.50
CA THR A 123 -6.33 12.37 -1.66
C THR A 123 -4.96 12.89 -1.25
N ILE A 124 -4.86 13.58 -0.11
CA ILE A 124 -3.59 13.89 0.55
C ILE A 124 -3.58 13.18 1.89
N TRP A 125 -2.58 12.37 2.14
CA TRP A 125 -2.36 11.74 3.42
C TRP A 125 -0.98 12.10 3.96
N PHE A 126 -0.97 12.64 5.17
CA PHE A 126 0.25 13.02 5.89
C PHE A 126 0.39 12.14 7.14
N PRO A 127 1.06 10.99 7.06
CA PRO A 127 1.13 10.02 8.15
C PRO A 127 1.85 10.55 9.40
N SER A 128 2.72 11.57 9.26
CA SER A 128 3.43 12.21 10.38
C SER A 128 2.50 12.96 11.35
N ASP A 129 1.29 13.35 10.91
CA ASP A 129 0.27 13.90 11.81
C ASP A 129 -0.30 12.85 12.79
N ILE A 130 -0.05 11.55 12.54
CA ILE A 130 -0.52 10.47 13.38
C ILE A 130 0.55 10.14 14.43
N THR A 131 0.66 10.96 15.45
CA THR A 131 1.77 10.94 16.44
C THR A 131 1.90 9.61 17.20
N TYR A 132 0.80 8.87 17.38
CA TYR A 132 0.80 7.54 18.01
C TYR A 132 1.17 6.39 17.04
N ARG A 133 1.56 6.72 15.79
CA ARG A 133 1.98 5.78 14.72
C ARG A 133 3.37 6.09 14.19
N THR A 134 4.21 6.72 14.98
CA THR A 134 5.56 7.14 14.55
C THR A 134 6.39 5.98 13.99
N LYS A 135 6.31 4.80 14.59
CA LYS A 135 7.06 3.63 14.13
C LYS A 135 6.59 3.16 12.74
N GLU A 136 5.28 3.02 12.55
CA GLU A 136 4.67 2.64 11.27
C GLU A 136 4.95 3.69 10.19
N THR A 137 4.85 4.97 10.55
CA THR A 137 5.17 6.08 9.67
C THR A 137 6.63 6.05 9.20
N ASN A 138 7.57 5.85 10.13
CA ASN A 138 9.00 5.79 9.79
C ASN A 138 9.32 4.57 8.91
N GLN A 139 8.73 3.41 9.19
CA GLN A 139 8.88 2.22 8.35
C GLN A 139 8.33 2.47 6.93
N LEU A 140 7.15 3.09 6.83
CA LEU A 140 6.52 3.42 5.55
C LEU A 140 7.38 4.41 4.74
N ILE A 141 7.83 5.50 5.36
CA ILE A 141 8.67 6.50 4.68
C ILE A 141 9.98 5.86 4.20
N LYS A 142 10.65 5.08 5.05
CA LYS A 142 11.88 4.36 4.66
C LYS A 142 11.62 3.42 3.48
N PHE A 143 10.51 2.66 3.52
CA PHE A 143 10.11 1.76 2.44
C PHE A 143 9.83 2.52 1.14
N ALA A 144 9.11 3.65 1.21
CA ALA A 144 8.71 4.43 0.05
C ALA A 144 9.89 5.20 -0.59
N ALA A 145 10.81 5.73 0.22
CA ALA A 145 11.90 6.59 -0.23
C ALA A 145 13.16 5.84 -0.68
N SER A 146 13.30 4.56 -0.33
CA SER A 146 14.50 3.78 -0.64
C SER A 146 14.65 3.52 -2.14
N ASP A 147 15.88 3.58 -2.63
CA ASP A 147 16.27 3.10 -3.97
C ASP A 147 16.43 1.58 -4.02
N GLU A 148 16.62 0.96 -2.87
CA GLU A 148 16.73 -0.48 -2.72
C GLU A 148 15.35 -1.13 -2.52
N ILE A 149 15.24 -2.42 -2.84
CA ILE A 149 14.07 -3.22 -2.54
C ILE A 149 14.07 -3.54 -1.05
N ILE A 150 13.25 -2.83 -0.28
CA ILE A 150 13.01 -3.09 1.13
C ILE A 150 11.76 -3.96 1.26
N ILE A 151 11.85 -5.02 2.06
CA ILE A 151 10.69 -5.85 2.41
C ILE A 151 10.04 -5.24 3.65
N GLN A 152 8.71 -5.08 3.63
CA GLN A 152 7.93 -4.65 4.78
C GLN A 152 8.01 -5.71 5.89
N ASP A 153 8.12 -5.30 7.15
CA ASP A 153 8.08 -6.18 8.32
C ASP A 153 6.63 -6.64 8.58
N TYR A 154 6.18 -7.66 7.83
CA TYR A 154 4.81 -8.19 7.94
C TYR A 154 4.53 -8.75 9.34
N ASP A 155 5.51 -9.36 9.99
CA ASP A 155 5.36 -9.96 11.32
C ASP A 155 5.07 -8.88 12.38
N TYR A 156 5.71 -7.73 12.28
CA TYR A 156 5.39 -6.58 13.12
C TYR A 156 3.90 -6.22 13.02
N PHE A 157 3.38 -6.08 11.80
CA PHE A 157 1.97 -5.71 11.59
C PHE A 157 1.01 -6.82 12.02
N LEU A 158 1.30 -8.08 11.70
CA LEU A 158 0.46 -9.22 12.07
C LEU A 158 0.41 -9.46 13.60
N ASN A 159 1.42 -9.03 14.34
CA ASN A 159 1.43 -9.10 15.81
C ASN A 159 0.90 -7.82 16.48
N HIS A 160 0.75 -6.72 15.72
CA HIS A 160 0.28 -5.44 16.26
C HIS A 160 -1.23 -5.51 16.60
N PRO A 161 -1.69 -4.94 17.74
CA PRO A 161 -3.09 -5.00 18.19
C PRO A 161 -4.12 -4.61 17.13
N ASN A 162 -3.82 -3.64 16.27
CA ASN A 162 -4.75 -3.14 15.25
C ASN A 162 -4.93 -4.10 14.08
N TRP A 163 -3.95 -4.95 13.79
CA TRP A 163 -3.94 -5.83 12.62
C TRP A 163 -3.83 -7.30 12.98
N LYS A 164 -3.66 -7.68 14.26
CA LYS A 164 -3.60 -9.08 14.72
C LYS A 164 -4.78 -9.95 14.28
N LYS A 165 -5.91 -9.34 13.94
CA LYS A 165 -7.06 -10.06 13.36
C LYS A 165 -6.73 -10.80 12.06
N TYR A 166 -5.72 -10.34 11.33
CA TYR A 166 -5.25 -10.97 10.10
C TYR A 166 -4.33 -12.15 10.33
N LYS A 167 -3.71 -12.25 11.53
CA LYS A 167 -2.77 -13.33 11.84
C LYS A 167 -3.48 -14.68 11.85
N LYS A 168 -2.95 -15.64 11.09
CA LYS A 168 -3.36 -17.05 11.16
C LYS A 168 -2.81 -17.66 12.43
N LEU A 169 -3.61 -18.44 13.15
CA LEU A 169 -3.15 -19.14 14.35
C LEU A 169 -2.20 -20.28 13.95
N GLU A 170 -1.15 -20.51 14.72
CA GLU A 170 -0.17 -21.57 14.46
C GLU A 170 -0.83 -22.96 14.35
N SER A 171 -1.88 -23.24 15.14
CA SER A 171 -2.67 -24.46 15.05
C SER A 171 -3.34 -24.64 13.69
N GLU A 172 -3.84 -23.56 13.05
CA GLU A 172 -4.43 -23.61 11.71
C GLU A 172 -3.35 -23.83 10.65
N THR A 173 -2.14 -23.35 10.89
CA THR A 173 -0.99 -23.51 9.97
C THR A 173 -0.40 -24.91 10.10
N MET A 174 -0.28 -25.48 11.30
CA MET A 174 0.20 -26.85 11.52
C MET A 174 -0.73 -27.86 10.87
N LEU A 175 -2.04 -27.79 11.14
CA LEU A 175 -3.02 -28.69 10.53
C LEU A 175 -2.97 -28.64 8.99
N ARG A 176 -2.77 -27.46 8.41
CA ARG A 176 -2.66 -27.33 6.95
C ARG A 176 -1.35 -27.91 6.42
N ASN A 177 -0.25 -27.68 7.11
CA ASN A 177 1.07 -28.21 6.71
C ASN A 177 1.10 -29.74 6.82
N ASP A 178 0.55 -30.30 7.90
CA ASP A 178 0.42 -31.75 8.07
C ASP A 178 -0.44 -32.37 6.96
N PHE A 179 -1.54 -31.71 6.61
CA PHE A 179 -2.41 -32.15 5.55
C PHE A 179 -1.71 -32.13 4.18
N LEU A 180 -1.00 -31.04 3.84
CA LEU A 180 -0.25 -30.92 2.58
C LEU A 180 0.93 -31.90 2.54
N PHE A 181 1.61 -32.12 3.64
CA PHE A 181 2.69 -33.11 3.77
C PHE A 181 2.21 -34.52 3.49
N ASP A 182 1.04 -34.89 4.00
CA ASP A 182 0.43 -36.22 3.76
C ASP A 182 0.12 -36.41 2.25
N TYR A 183 -0.53 -35.46 1.58
CA TYR A 183 -0.80 -35.56 0.14
C TYR A 183 0.47 -35.54 -0.72
N SER A 184 1.46 -34.76 -0.38
CA SER A 184 2.73 -34.76 -1.09
C SER A 184 3.49 -36.09 -0.91
N GLY A 185 3.39 -36.70 0.28
CA GLY A 185 3.91 -38.04 0.57
C GLY A 185 3.25 -39.13 -0.30
N ILE A 186 1.93 -39.06 -0.44
CA ILE A 186 1.16 -39.95 -1.30
C ILE A 186 1.55 -39.78 -2.80
N LEU A 187 1.65 -38.52 -3.25
CA LEU A 187 2.02 -38.21 -4.63
C LEU A 187 3.43 -38.72 -4.97
N LYS A 188 4.39 -38.56 -4.07
CA LYS A 188 5.76 -39.09 -4.24
C LYS A 188 5.80 -40.61 -4.36
N LYS A 189 4.95 -41.33 -3.60
CA LYS A 189 4.88 -42.82 -3.62
C LYS A 189 4.12 -43.36 -4.83
N SER A 190 2.93 -42.81 -5.07
CA SER A 190 2.01 -43.33 -6.10
C SER A 190 2.19 -42.70 -7.47
N LYS A 191 2.92 -41.56 -7.55
CA LYS A 191 3.10 -40.74 -8.77
C LYS A 191 1.78 -40.22 -9.39
N ASN A 192 0.64 -40.49 -8.75
CA ASN A 192 -0.67 -40.06 -9.18
C ASN A 192 -1.53 -39.72 -7.95
N LEU A 193 -2.26 -38.61 -8.04
CA LEU A 193 -3.22 -38.17 -7.03
C LEU A 193 -4.49 -37.68 -7.72
N ILE A 194 -5.62 -38.27 -7.39
CA ILE A 194 -6.92 -37.85 -7.92
C ILE A 194 -7.71 -37.14 -6.82
N LEU A 195 -7.95 -35.84 -7.00
CA LEU A 195 -8.76 -35.02 -6.10
C LEU A 195 -10.24 -35.06 -6.55
N ARG A 196 -11.11 -35.68 -5.75
CA ARG A 196 -12.56 -35.75 -6.00
C ARG A 196 -13.33 -34.84 -5.07
N GLY A 197 -14.44 -34.25 -5.53
CA GLY A 197 -15.32 -33.39 -4.73
C GLY A 197 -16.21 -32.51 -5.61
N ALA A 198 -17.22 -31.87 -5.00
CA ALA A 198 -18.14 -30.96 -5.69
C ALA A 198 -17.43 -29.78 -6.38
N PRO A 199 -18.01 -29.16 -7.41
CA PRO A 199 -17.49 -27.91 -7.99
C PRO A 199 -17.32 -26.85 -6.89
N GLY A 200 -16.26 -26.02 -6.98
CA GLY A 200 -15.99 -24.95 -6.02
C GLY A 200 -15.31 -25.35 -4.71
N THR A 201 -14.98 -26.63 -4.47
CA THR A 201 -14.34 -27.11 -3.23
C THR A 201 -12.82 -26.89 -3.15
N GLY A 202 -12.25 -26.06 -4.01
CA GLY A 202 -10.82 -25.68 -3.94
C GLY A 202 -9.83 -26.75 -4.46
N LYS A 203 -10.27 -27.78 -5.19
CA LYS A 203 -9.41 -28.84 -5.71
C LYS A 203 -8.23 -28.33 -6.55
N THR A 204 -8.48 -27.38 -7.44
CA THR A 204 -7.44 -26.78 -8.29
C THR A 204 -6.42 -26.00 -7.46
N TYR A 205 -6.86 -25.34 -6.39
CA TYR A 205 -6.00 -24.65 -5.47
C TYR A 205 -5.09 -25.64 -4.72
N LEU A 206 -5.69 -26.71 -4.16
CA LEU A 206 -4.96 -27.76 -3.47
C LEU A 206 -3.94 -28.45 -4.38
N ALA A 207 -4.31 -28.75 -5.63
CA ALA A 207 -3.41 -29.34 -6.60
C ALA A 207 -2.17 -28.48 -6.88
N LYS A 208 -2.34 -27.16 -6.92
CA LYS A 208 -1.22 -26.20 -7.11
C LYS A 208 -0.32 -26.08 -5.89
N GLU A 209 -0.85 -26.30 -4.69
CA GLU A 209 -0.05 -26.24 -3.44
C GLU A 209 0.74 -27.55 -3.18
N ILE A 210 0.29 -28.68 -3.75
CA ILE A 210 0.95 -29.98 -3.60
C ILE A 210 2.06 -30.19 -4.65
N ALA A 211 1.93 -29.56 -5.82
CA ALA A 211 2.86 -29.69 -6.95
C ALA A 211 4.15 -28.90 -6.77
#